data_48abce2a861ca71132a71614fc4cc514
#
_entry.id   48abce2a861ca71132a71614fc4cc514
#
_cell.length_a   1.000
_cell.length_b   1.000
_cell.length_c   1.000
_cell.angle_alpha   90.00
_cell.angle_beta   90.00
_cell.angle_gamma   90.00
#
_symmetry.space_group_name_H-M   'P 1'
#
loop_
_entity.id
_entity.type
_entity.pdbx_description
1 polymer ?
#
loop_
_entity_poly.entity_id
_entity_poly.type
_entity_poly.pdbx_seq_one_letter_code
_entity_poly.pdbx_strand_id
1 'polypeptide(L)'
;MGRIELSIYTPNYMPNGREEVAIDTTRGSVRVRLFGKECPVTVGNFLELAAKGFYDNLKFHAYREGSAVMGGCPVTRAMGPAQVLAATQGLIRGMHPGTGDARYTIVDEWAANPKNVHKLGSLCFAHKQAPNSGSSQFYFSLGEQPQFDDQYTVFGETVEGLDVVQSLRVGDAITGIRIEGADEERLSWAISQETPHPETAREAVERLERQKAAREAENEAAENTAAATKGDGIIA
;
A
#
# COMPACT_ATOMS: atom_id res chain seq x y z
N MET A 1 18.72 -0.47 16.14
CA MET A 1 17.81 0.06 15.13
C MET A 1 16.42 -0.46 15.45
N GLY A 2 15.54 0.41 15.97
CA GLY A 2 14.16 0.02 16.29
C GLY A 2 13.42 -0.35 14.99
N ARG A 3 12.73 -1.49 14.99
CA ARG A 3 11.78 -1.85 13.96
C ARG A 3 10.68 -0.80 13.97
N ILE A 4 10.49 -0.09 12.87
CA ILE A 4 9.28 0.71 12.67
C ILE A 4 8.18 -0.33 12.41
N GLU A 5 7.29 -0.54 13.38
CA GLU A 5 6.07 -1.31 13.15
C GLU A 5 5.15 -0.45 12.29
N LEU A 6 4.91 -0.90 11.06
CA LEU A 6 3.93 -0.27 10.19
C LEU A 6 2.53 -0.52 10.74
N SER A 7 1.71 0.52 10.81
CA SER A 7 0.30 0.38 11.22
C SER A 7 -0.45 -0.45 10.20
N ILE A 8 -1.29 -1.37 10.67
CA ILE A 8 -2.21 -2.10 9.79
C ILE A 8 -3.35 -1.15 9.43
N TYR A 9 -3.53 -0.94 8.15
CA TYR A 9 -4.57 -0.07 7.58
C TYR A 9 -5.77 -0.88 7.11
N THR A 10 -6.96 -0.38 7.42
CA THR A 10 -8.19 -0.84 6.81
C THR A 10 -8.71 0.29 5.90
N PRO A 11 -8.88 0.05 4.60
CA PRO A 11 -9.35 1.06 3.67
C PRO A 11 -10.71 1.64 4.06
N ASN A 12 -10.92 2.91 3.78
CA ASN A 12 -12.20 3.58 3.97
C ASN A 12 -13.19 3.23 2.85
N TYR A 13 -12.68 2.91 1.66
CA TYR A 13 -13.50 2.44 0.55
C TYR A 13 -13.80 0.95 0.67
N MET A 14 -15.07 0.61 0.77
CA MET A 14 -15.52 -0.79 0.74
C MET A 14 -16.05 -1.13 -0.65
N PRO A 15 -15.40 -2.04 -1.37
CA PRO A 15 -15.80 -2.44 -2.71
C PRO A 15 -17.21 -3.03 -2.77
N ASN A 16 -17.91 -2.79 -3.88
CA ASN A 16 -19.26 -3.33 -4.13
C ASN A 16 -19.23 -4.65 -4.94
N GLY A 17 -18.04 -5.05 -5.45
CA GLY A 17 -17.82 -6.27 -6.22
C GLY A 17 -18.12 -6.14 -7.72
N ARG A 18 -18.23 -4.91 -8.25
CA ARG A 18 -18.41 -4.61 -9.68
C ARG A 18 -17.22 -3.83 -10.26
N GLU A 19 -16.23 -3.56 -9.41
CA GLU A 19 -15.09 -2.74 -9.78
C GLU A 19 -14.21 -3.45 -10.81
N GLU A 20 -13.92 -2.73 -11.88
CA GLU A 20 -12.89 -3.05 -12.86
C GLU A 20 -11.91 -1.88 -12.94
N VAL A 21 -10.69 -2.16 -13.34
CA VAL A 21 -9.68 -1.14 -13.60
C VAL A 21 -9.04 -1.35 -14.96
N ALA A 22 -8.73 -0.25 -15.64
CA ALA A 22 -7.84 -0.24 -16.78
C ALA A 22 -6.49 0.31 -16.34
N ILE A 23 -5.48 -0.55 -16.29
CA ILE A 23 -4.10 -0.21 -15.98
C ILE A 23 -3.41 0.13 -17.30
N ASP A 24 -3.22 1.42 -17.54
CA ASP A 24 -2.51 1.91 -18.72
C ASP A 24 -1.00 1.83 -18.45
N THR A 25 -0.29 1.27 -19.42
CA THR A 25 1.16 1.08 -19.35
C THR A 25 1.85 1.56 -20.61
N THR A 26 3.17 1.64 -20.58
CA THR A 26 3.98 1.93 -21.77
C THR A 26 3.91 0.82 -22.84
N ARG A 27 3.31 -0.35 -22.52
CA ARG A 27 3.10 -1.47 -23.46
C ARG A 27 1.66 -1.56 -23.98
N GLY A 28 0.74 -0.84 -23.38
CA GLY A 28 -0.69 -0.88 -23.69
C GLY A 28 -1.53 -0.90 -22.42
N SER A 29 -2.83 -1.09 -22.57
CA SER A 29 -3.79 -1.12 -21.48
C SER A 29 -4.15 -2.56 -21.09
N VAL A 30 -4.26 -2.81 -19.80
CA VAL A 30 -4.69 -4.08 -19.21
C VAL A 30 -5.97 -3.85 -18.43
N ARG A 31 -7.06 -4.49 -18.82
CA ARG A 31 -8.31 -4.45 -18.07
C ARG A 31 -8.41 -5.61 -17.09
N VAL A 32 -8.69 -5.28 -15.84
CA VAL A 32 -8.73 -6.24 -14.74
C VAL A 32 -10.06 -6.13 -14.01
N ARG A 33 -10.74 -7.26 -13.83
CA ARG A 33 -11.88 -7.38 -12.91
C ARG A 33 -11.35 -7.64 -11.52
N LEU A 34 -11.81 -6.83 -10.54
CA LEU A 34 -11.36 -6.96 -9.15
C LEU A 34 -12.31 -7.86 -8.33
N PHE A 35 -11.76 -8.55 -7.35
CA PHE A 35 -12.50 -9.47 -6.47
C PHE A 35 -12.90 -8.78 -5.17
N GLY A 36 -13.65 -7.66 -5.29
CA GLY A 36 -13.98 -6.79 -4.16
C GLY A 36 -14.81 -7.45 -3.06
N LYS A 37 -15.55 -8.51 -3.36
CA LYS A 37 -16.31 -9.26 -2.35
C LYS A 37 -15.45 -10.29 -1.61
N GLU A 38 -14.51 -10.88 -2.29
CA GLU A 38 -13.65 -11.95 -1.78
C GLU A 38 -12.43 -11.40 -1.01
N CYS A 39 -11.93 -10.22 -1.40
CA CYS A 39 -10.81 -9.56 -0.74
C CYS A 39 -11.00 -8.03 -0.65
N PRO A 40 -11.99 -7.59 0.16
CA PRO A 40 -12.40 -6.18 0.22
C PRO A 40 -11.30 -5.23 0.71
N VAL A 41 -10.45 -5.67 1.62
CA VAL A 41 -9.35 -4.84 2.14
C VAL A 41 -8.29 -4.61 1.06
N THR A 42 -7.89 -5.65 0.36
CA THR A 42 -6.89 -5.57 -0.71
C THR A 42 -7.39 -4.72 -1.87
N VAL A 43 -8.63 -4.95 -2.31
CA VAL A 43 -9.24 -4.18 -3.41
C VAL A 43 -9.49 -2.73 -2.99
N GLY A 44 -10.03 -2.49 -1.78
CA GLY A 44 -10.25 -1.14 -1.27
C GLY A 44 -8.96 -0.33 -1.21
N ASN A 45 -7.89 -0.92 -0.66
CA ASN A 45 -6.55 -0.31 -0.62
C ASN A 45 -6.01 0.01 -2.01
N PHE A 46 -6.12 -0.94 -2.95
CA PHE A 46 -5.65 -0.74 -4.31
C PHE A 46 -6.40 0.41 -5.02
N LEU A 47 -7.73 0.47 -4.86
CA LEU A 47 -8.56 1.50 -5.45
C LEU A 47 -8.31 2.89 -4.85
N GLU A 48 -8.13 3.01 -3.53
CA GLU A 48 -7.77 4.27 -2.90
C GLU A 48 -6.41 4.79 -3.37
N LEU A 49 -5.41 3.91 -3.47
CA LEU A 49 -4.09 4.27 -3.99
C LEU A 49 -4.16 4.67 -5.47
N ALA A 50 -4.92 3.94 -6.28
CA ALA A 50 -5.12 4.25 -7.69
C ALA A 50 -5.83 5.61 -7.88
N ALA A 51 -6.91 5.86 -7.14
CA ALA A 51 -7.65 7.12 -7.19
C ALA A 51 -6.83 8.34 -6.73
N LYS A 52 -5.86 8.13 -5.83
CA LYS A 52 -4.88 9.15 -5.41
C LYS A 52 -3.74 9.35 -6.42
N GLY A 53 -3.72 8.65 -7.54
CA GLY A 53 -2.60 8.67 -8.50
C GLY A 53 -1.30 8.07 -7.96
N PHE A 54 -1.38 7.25 -6.91
CA PHE A 54 -0.19 6.67 -6.28
C PHE A 54 0.62 5.81 -7.26
N TYR A 55 -0.02 5.14 -8.20
CA TYR A 55 0.64 4.26 -9.16
C TYR A 55 1.20 4.98 -10.38
N ASP A 56 0.85 6.25 -10.58
CA ASP A 56 1.25 7.00 -11.76
C ASP A 56 2.78 7.12 -11.85
N ASN A 57 3.30 6.78 -13.01
CA ASN A 57 4.72 6.78 -13.33
C ASN A 57 5.58 5.80 -12.49
N LEU A 58 4.96 4.83 -11.78
CA LEU A 58 5.71 3.73 -11.20
C LEU A 58 6.11 2.72 -12.27
N LYS A 59 7.29 2.12 -12.12
CA LYS A 59 7.81 1.13 -13.06
C LYS A 59 7.70 -0.26 -12.49
N PHE A 60 7.47 -1.21 -13.37
CA PHE A 60 7.68 -2.62 -13.04
C PHE A 60 9.16 -2.82 -12.72
N HIS A 61 9.44 -3.44 -11.58
CA HIS A 61 10.79 -3.52 -11.03
C HIS A 61 11.31 -4.94 -10.86
N ALA A 62 10.46 -5.93 -11.04
CA ALA A 62 10.88 -7.33 -11.07
C ALA A 62 10.16 -8.07 -12.19
N TYR A 63 10.88 -8.98 -12.82
CA TYR A 63 10.36 -9.87 -13.86
C TYR A 63 11.02 -11.24 -13.71
N ARG A 64 10.20 -12.26 -13.69
CA ARG A 64 10.64 -13.66 -13.76
C ARG A 64 9.79 -14.38 -14.80
N GLU A 65 10.45 -14.85 -15.83
CA GLU A 65 9.80 -15.55 -16.94
C GLU A 65 8.93 -16.71 -16.45
N GLY A 66 7.72 -16.83 -17.01
CA GLY A 66 6.73 -17.84 -16.63
C GLY A 66 6.20 -17.73 -15.20
N SER A 67 6.67 -16.78 -14.40
CA SER A 67 6.27 -16.61 -12.99
C SER A 67 5.53 -15.30 -12.75
N ALA A 68 6.21 -14.17 -12.78
CA ALA A 68 5.57 -12.91 -12.42
C ALA A 68 6.27 -11.68 -13.02
N VAL A 69 5.48 -10.59 -13.17
CA VAL A 69 5.99 -9.22 -13.36
C VAL A 69 5.41 -8.33 -12.27
N MET A 70 6.27 -7.65 -11.50
CA MET A 70 5.89 -6.94 -10.27
C MET A 70 6.12 -5.43 -10.38
N GLY A 71 5.14 -4.66 -9.89
CA GLY A 71 5.12 -3.20 -9.84
C GLY A 71 4.64 -2.64 -8.50
N GLY A 72 4.29 -1.35 -8.47
CA GLY A 72 3.70 -0.69 -7.30
C GLY A 72 4.69 -0.20 -6.24
N CYS A 73 6.01 -0.23 -6.51
CA CYS A 73 7.02 0.29 -5.59
C CYS A 73 7.28 1.80 -5.84
N PRO A 74 7.01 2.70 -4.87
CA PRO A 74 7.17 4.16 -5.05
C PRO A 74 8.62 4.61 -5.27
N VAL A 75 9.61 3.82 -4.89
CA VAL A 75 11.04 4.10 -5.16
C VAL A 75 11.30 4.27 -6.66
N THR A 76 10.50 3.62 -7.51
CA THR A 76 10.68 3.65 -8.98
C THR A 76 10.16 4.93 -9.64
N ARG A 77 9.40 5.78 -8.91
CA ARG A 77 8.70 6.95 -9.50
C ARG A 77 9.63 7.89 -10.26
N ALA A 78 10.73 8.28 -9.62
CA ALA A 78 11.69 9.22 -10.19
C ALA A 78 12.76 8.56 -11.08
N MET A 79 12.70 7.24 -11.27
CA MET A 79 13.70 6.49 -12.03
C MET A 79 13.28 6.35 -13.49
N GLY A 80 14.23 6.53 -14.41
CA GLY A 80 14.04 6.14 -15.81
C GLY A 80 14.10 4.61 -15.98
N PRO A 81 13.59 4.05 -17.11
CA PRO A 81 13.58 2.59 -17.35
C PRO A 81 14.95 1.91 -17.18
N ALA A 82 16.01 2.49 -17.76
CA ALA A 82 17.37 1.95 -17.64
C ALA A 82 17.90 2.02 -16.21
N GLN A 83 17.51 3.05 -15.44
CA GLN A 83 17.90 3.16 -14.03
C GLN A 83 17.22 2.10 -13.15
N VAL A 84 15.94 1.79 -13.40
CA VAL A 84 15.26 0.70 -12.69
C VAL A 84 15.99 -0.62 -12.96
N LEU A 85 16.27 -0.93 -14.22
CA LEU A 85 16.99 -2.15 -14.58
C LEU A 85 18.39 -2.21 -13.91
N ALA A 86 19.16 -1.14 -13.97
CA ALA A 86 20.48 -1.09 -13.34
C ALA A 86 20.40 -1.21 -11.81
N ALA A 87 19.40 -0.60 -11.17
CA ALA A 87 19.20 -0.67 -9.72
C ALA A 87 18.79 -2.08 -9.27
N THR A 88 17.94 -2.78 -10.04
CA THR A 88 17.56 -4.17 -9.73
C THR A 88 18.72 -5.15 -9.88
N GLN A 89 19.71 -4.80 -10.68
CA GLN A 89 20.96 -5.55 -10.82
C GLN A 89 22.04 -5.14 -9.79
N GLY A 90 21.71 -4.23 -8.85
CA GLY A 90 22.65 -3.74 -7.82
C GLY A 90 23.73 -2.79 -8.34
N LEU A 91 23.60 -2.27 -9.57
CA LEU A 91 24.57 -1.38 -10.20
C LEU A 91 24.47 0.07 -9.71
N ILE A 92 23.37 0.44 -9.04
CA ILE A 92 23.15 1.78 -8.48
C ILE A 92 23.04 1.67 -6.96
N ARG A 93 23.97 2.27 -6.24
CA ARG A 93 23.97 2.29 -4.76
C ARG A 93 22.86 3.18 -4.22
N GLY A 94 22.22 2.72 -3.12
CA GLY A 94 21.21 3.49 -2.40
C GLY A 94 19.83 3.54 -3.05
N MET A 95 19.64 2.89 -4.21
CA MET A 95 18.36 2.74 -4.86
C MET A 95 17.96 1.26 -4.88
N HIS A 96 16.90 0.91 -4.19
CA HIS A 96 16.45 -0.47 -4.04
C HIS A 96 14.97 -0.61 -4.46
N PRO A 97 14.68 -0.72 -5.78
CA PRO A 97 13.32 -1.04 -6.25
C PRO A 97 12.79 -2.30 -5.56
N GLY A 98 11.51 -2.28 -5.18
CA GLY A 98 10.88 -3.35 -4.40
C GLY A 98 10.92 -3.16 -2.88
N THR A 99 11.63 -2.15 -2.36
CA THR A 99 11.68 -1.91 -0.89
C THR A 99 10.71 -0.85 -0.40
N GLY A 100 10.16 -0.02 -1.29
CA GLY A 100 9.19 1.04 -0.94
C GLY A 100 7.78 0.52 -0.78
N ASP A 101 6.98 1.23 0.01
CA ASP A 101 5.59 0.92 0.32
C ASP A 101 4.76 2.22 0.49
N ALA A 102 3.47 2.09 0.82
CA ALA A 102 2.57 3.21 1.09
C ALA A 102 2.65 3.71 2.56
N ARG A 103 3.68 3.32 3.30
CA ARG A 103 3.95 3.64 4.72
C ARG A 103 2.99 2.99 5.72
N TYR A 104 2.21 2.03 5.31
CA TYR A 104 1.37 1.19 6.15
C TYR A 104 1.31 -0.21 5.55
N THR A 105 0.69 -1.14 6.24
CA THR A 105 0.41 -2.48 5.73
C THR A 105 -1.07 -2.79 5.82
N ILE A 106 -1.53 -3.82 5.11
CA ILE A 106 -2.89 -4.33 5.20
C ILE A 106 -2.89 -5.81 5.57
N VAL A 107 -4.04 -6.32 5.98
CA VAL A 107 -4.22 -7.75 6.26
C VAL A 107 -4.19 -8.56 4.96
N ASP A 108 -3.67 -9.78 5.06
CA ASP A 108 -3.71 -10.75 3.97
C ASP A 108 -5.11 -11.39 3.87
N GLU A 109 -5.61 -11.60 2.65
CA GLU A 109 -6.96 -12.13 2.41
C GLU A 109 -6.96 -13.41 1.55
N TRP A 110 -5.83 -14.09 1.42
CA TRP A 110 -5.73 -15.31 0.61
C TRP A 110 -6.51 -16.50 1.21
N ALA A 111 -6.53 -16.68 2.52
CA ALA A 111 -7.07 -17.86 3.18
C ALA A 111 -8.60 -18.03 3.04
N ALA A 112 -9.35 -16.92 2.99
CA ALA A 112 -10.81 -16.93 2.87
C ALA A 112 -11.31 -16.65 1.44
N ASN A 113 -10.42 -16.50 0.49
CA ASN A 113 -10.74 -16.13 -0.88
C ASN A 113 -10.91 -17.36 -1.79
N PRO A 114 -12.14 -17.73 -2.20
CA PRO A 114 -12.37 -18.90 -3.05
C PRO A 114 -11.84 -18.72 -4.48
N LYS A 115 -11.44 -17.51 -4.86
CA LYS A 115 -10.84 -17.17 -6.16
C LYS A 115 -9.31 -17.07 -6.09
N ASN A 116 -8.71 -17.49 -4.98
CA ASN A 116 -7.27 -17.36 -4.75
C ASN A 116 -6.47 -18.40 -5.54
N VAL A 117 -6.51 -18.29 -6.87
CA VAL A 117 -5.81 -19.18 -7.79
C VAL A 117 -4.86 -18.37 -8.67
N HIS A 118 -3.58 -18.68 -8.59
CA HIS A 118 -2.53 -18.05 -9.41
C HIS A 118 -2.48 -18.70 -10.79
N LYS A 119 -3.12 -18.07 -11.76
CA LYS A 119 -3.10 -18.43 -13.19
C LYS A 119 -2.55 -17.27 -14.03
N LEU A 120 -2.23 -17.53 -15.27
CA LEU A 120 -1.80 -16.48 -16.19
C LEU A 120 -2.79 -15.30 -16.20
N GLY A 121 -2.31 -14.10 -15.93
CA GLY A 121 -3.11 -12.87 -15.87
C GLY A 121 -3.81 -12.61 -14.52
N SER A 122 -3.62 -13.44 -13.50
CA SER A 122 -4.06 -13.11 -12.13
C SER A 122 -3.33 -11.88 -11.63
N LEU A 123 -4.07 -10.92 -11.05
CA LEU A 123 -3.52 -9.77 -10.35
C LEU A 123 -3.42 -10.10 -8.86
N CYS A 124 -2.20 -10.09 -8.34
CA CYS A 124 -1.86 -10.62 -7.03
C CYS A 124 -1.18 -9.55 -6.18
N PHE A 125 -1.44 -9.57 -4.87
CA PHE A 125 -0.87 -8.61 -3.94
C PHE A 125 0.45 -9.14 -3.37
N ALA A 126 1.49 -8.30 -3.43
CA ALA A 126 2.81 -8.67 -2.97
C ALA A 126 3.01 -8.28 -1.50
N HIS A 127 3.59 -9.18 -0.72
CA HIS A 127 3.98 -8.92 0.66
C HIS A 127 5.39 -9.48 0.96
N LYS A 128 5.96 -9.05 2.08
CA LYS A 128 7.23 -9.56 2.59
C LYS A 128 7.00 -10.93 3.26
N GLN A 129 8.06 -11.54 3.80
CA GLN A 129 7.98 -12.85 4.44
C GLN A 129 7.06 -12.89 5.68
N ALA A 130 6.86 -11.74 6.36
CA ALA A 130 5.95 -11.64 7.49
C ALA A 130 4.49 -11.55 6.98
N PRO A 131 3.52 -12.21 7.63
CA PRO A 131 2.11 -12.03 7.32
C PRO A 131 1.66 -10.59 7.53
N ASN A 132 0.62 -10.17 6.81
CA ASN A 132 0.06 -8.82 6.87
C ASN A 132 1.09 -7.72 6.60
N SER A 133 2.05 -7.97 5.71
CA SER A 133 3.11 -7.04 5.34
C SER A 133 2.96 -6.46 3.93
N GLY A 134 1.87 -6.75 3.25
CA GLY A 134 1.48 -6.14 1.99
C GLY A 134 1.10 -4.67 2.17
N SER A 135 1.40 -3.83 1.18
CA SER A 135 1.14 -2.37 1.23
C SER A 135 0.65 -1.80 -0.10
N SER A 136 1.53 -1.64 -1.08
CA SER A 136 1.20 -1.07 -2.39
C SER A 136 1.66 -1.92 -3.57
N GLN A 137 2.54 -2.88 -3.35
CA GLN A 137 3.12 -3.64 -4.44
C GLN A 137 2.19 -4.77 -4.89
N PHE A 138 2.15 -4.99 -6.18
CA PHE A 138 1.37 -6.04 -6.81
C PHE A 138 2.14 -6.69 -7.96
N TYR A 139 1.68 -7.84 -8.41
CA TYR A 139 2.23 -8.51 -9.58
C TYR A 139 1.14 -9.16 -10.43
N PHE A 140 1.42 -9.27 -11.71
CA PHE A 140 0.68 -10.18 -12.59
C PHE A 140 1.37 -11.55 -12.60
N SER A 141 0.60 -12.61 -12.40
CA SER A 141 1.09 -13.96 -12.63
C SER A 141 1.25 -14.22 -14.13
N LEU A 142 2.40 -14.76 -14.53
CA LEU A 142 2.74 -15.08 -15.92
C LEU A 142 2.58 -16.57 -16.25
N GLY A 143 1.96 -17.33 -15.36
CA GLY A 143 1.68 -18.75 -15.50
C GLY A 143 0.92 -19.29 -14.30
N GLU A 144 0.73 -20.59 -14.26
CA GLU A 144 0.15 -21.27 -13.10
C GLU A 144 1.19 -21.37 -11.98
N GLN A 145 0.81 -20.92 -10.77
CA GLN A 145 1.68 -20.85 -9.59
C GLN A 145 0.95 -21.39 -8.35
N PRO A 146 0.50 -22.66 -8.35
CA PRO A 146 -0.31 -23.20 -7.25
C PRO A 146 0.39 -23.14 -5.89
N GLN A 147 1.73 -23.12 -5.87
CA GLN A 147 2.51 -22.94 -4.64
C GLN A 147 2.32 -21.60 -3.96
N PHE A 148 1.71 -20.62 -4.63
CA PHE A 148 1.42 -19.29 -4.07
C PHE A 148 -0.03 -19.11 -3.62
N ASP A 149 -0.92 -20.07 -3.92
CA ASP A 149 -2.35 -19.96 -3.62
C ASP A 149 -2.63 -19.83 -2.11
N ASP A 150 -1.82 -20.46 -1.27
CA ASP A 150 -1.92 -20.40 0.18
C ASP A 150 -0.98 -19.36 0.84
N GLN A 151 -0.46 -18.41 0.06
CA GLN A 151 0.54 -17.47 0.54
C GLN A 151 0.26 -16.01 0.13
N TYR A 152 -0.27 -15.78 -1.07
CA TYR A 152 -0.46 -14.45 -1.62
C TYR A 152 -1.90 -14.23 -2.06
N THR A 153 -2.44 -13.03 -1.82
CA THR A 153 -3.81 -12.69 -2.18
C THR A 153 -3.95 -12.42 -3.67
N VAL A 154 -4.73 -13.22 -4.38
CA VAL A 154 -5.20 -12.92 -5.74
C VAL A 154 -6.43 -12.02 -5.62
N PHE A 155 -6.34 -10.77 -6.07
CA PHE A 155 -7.40 -9.79 -5.90
C PHE A 155 -8.05 -9.33 -7.21
N GLY A 156 -7.67 -9.93 -8.34
CA GLY A 156 -8.28 -9.68 -9.63
C GLY A 156 -7.79 -10.61 -10.73
N GLU A 157 -8.46 -10.55 -11.86
CA GLU A 157 -8.10 -11.29 -13.07
C GLU A 157 -8.12 -10.39 -14.31
N THR A 158 -7.16 -10.57 -15.18
CA THR A 158 -7.12 -9.87 -16.47
C THR A 158 -8.26 -10.34 -17.36
N VAL A 159 -9.10 -9.42 -17.82
CA VAL A 159 -10.21 -9.68 -18.75
C VAL A 159 -9.89 -9.22 -20.17
N GLU A 160 -9.00 -8.23 -20.34
CA GLU A 160 -8.50 -7.76 -21.64
C GLU A 160 -7.02 -7.36 -21.50
N GLY A 161 -6.22 -7.51 -22.58
CA GLY A 161 -4.81 -7.12 -22.60
C GLY A 161 -3.87 -8.15 -21.98
N LEU A 162 -4.20 -9.44 -22.06
CA LEU A 162 -3.32 -10.51 -21.56
C LEU A 162 -1.98 -10.55 -22.29
N ASP A 163 -1.96 -10.23 -23.58
CA ASP A 163 -0.76 -10.05 -24.39
C ASP A 163 0.11 -8.89 -23.90
N VAL A 164 -0.52 -7.80 -23.46
CA VAL A 164 0.18 -6.69 -22.82
C VAL A 164 0.84 -7.18 -21.53
N VAL A 165 0.10 -7.88 -20.64
CA VAL A 165 0.67 -8.49 -19.42
C VAL A 165 1.91 -9.32 -19.71
N GLN A 166 1.83 -10.20 -20.71
CA GLN A 166 2.95 -11.05 -21.12
C GLN A 166 4.15 -10.28 -21.71
N SER A 167 3.90 -9.08 -22.25
CA SER A 167 4.93 -8.21 -22.82
C SER A 167 5.65 -7.32 -21.80
N LEU A 168 5.07 -7.12 -20.60
CA LEU A 168 5.64 -6.28 -19.56
C LEU A 168 7.04 -6.73 -19.12
N ARG A 169 7.93 -5.77 -18.91
CA ARG A 169 9.32 -6.00 -18.46
C ARG A 169 9.74 -4.97 -17.43
N VAL A 170 10.85 -5.22 -16.76
CA VAL A 170 11.48 -4.25 -15.86
C VAL A 170 11.75 -2.94 -16.58
N GLY A 171 11.30 -1.83 -16.00
CA GLY A 171 11.42 -0.49 -16.57
C GLY A 171 10.18 -0.01 -17.30
N ASP A 172 9.24 -0.88 -17.71
CA ASP A 172 7.95 -0.44 -18.23
C ASP A 172 7.17 0.32 -17.15
N ALA A 173 6.45 1.38 -17.53
CA ALA A 173 5.79 2.27 -16.60
C ALA A 173 4.27 2.07 -16.61
N ILE A 174 3.66 2.26 -15.46
CA ILE A 174 2.22 2.51 -15.32
C ILE A 174 2.01 3.99 -15.64
N THR A 175 1.22 4.30 -16.66
CA THR A 175 0.95 5.68 -17.08
C THR A 175 -0.32 6.24 -16.44
N GLY A 176 -1.18 5.39 -15.91
CA GLY A 176 -2.38 5.74 -15.17
C GLY A 176 -3.22 4.51 -14.87
N ILE A 177 -4.17 4.64 -13.91
CA ILE A 177 -5.17 3.62 -13.62
C ILE A 177 -6.54 4.29 -13.65
N ARG A 178 -7.42 3.82 -14.54
CA ARG A 178 -8.81 4.24 -14.58
C ARG A 178 -9.66 3.21 -13.84
N ILE A 179 -10.59 3.70 -13.02
CA ILE A 179 -11.47 2.88 -12.19
C ILE A 179 -12.87 2.93 -12.79
N GLU A 180 -13.51 1.77 -12.93
CA GLU A 180 -14.87 1.61 -13.44
C GLU A 180 -15.71 0.79 -12.45
N GLY A 181 -17.02 1.01 -12.40
CA GLY A 181 -17.95 0.27 -11.55
C GLY A 181 -17.88 0.57 -10.06
N ALA A 182 -16.96 1.44 -9.63
CA ALA A 182 -16.89 1.92 -8.25
C ALA A 182 -18.02 2.90 -7.92
N ASP A 183 -18.35 3.01 -6.65
CA ASP A 183 -19.18 4.10 -6.12
C ASP A 183 -18.29 5.36 -6.02
N GLU A 184 -18.46 6.28 -6.97
CA GLU A 184 -17.60 7.46 -7.11
C GLU A 184 -17.69 8.39 -5.90
N GLU A 185 -18.87 8.57 -5.30
CA GLU A 185 -19.05 9.43 -4.15
C GLU A 185 -18.32 8.85 -2.92
N ARG A 186 -18.51 7.56 -2.67
CA ARG A 186 -17.80 6.86 -1.58
C ARG A 186 -16.31 6.82 -1.78
N LEU A 187 -15.84 6.58 -3.00
CA LEU A 187 -14.40 6.57 -3.30
C LEU A 187 -13.81 7.97 -3.12
N SER A 188 -14.49 9.02 -3.60
CA SER A 188 -14.06 10.41 -3.41
C SER A 188 -13.99 10.78 -1.93
N TRP A 189 -14.98 10.37 -1.13
CA TRP A 189 -14.95 10.54 0.32
C TRP A 189 -13.78 9.77 0.94
N ALA A 190 -13.59 8.49 0.59
CA ALA A 190 -12.54 7.66 1.16
C ALA A 190 -11.13 8.22 0.93
N ILE A 191 -10.85 8.70 -0.29
CA ILE A 191 -9.53 9.28 -0.60
C ILE A 191 -9.29 10.66 0.05
N SER A 192 -10.35 11.33 0.52
CA SER A 192 -10.22 12.58 1.28
C SER A 192 -9.83 12.35 2.75
N GLN A 193 -9.97 11.11 3.25
CA GLN A 193 -9.58 10.76 4.61
C GLN A 193 -8.05 10.64 4.73
N GLU A 194 -7.54 11.00 5.92
CA GLU A 194 -6.13 10.76 6.21
C GLU A 194 -5.83 9.26 6.28
N THR A 195 -4.81 8.83 5.55
CA THR A 195 -4.26 7.49 5.73
C THR A 195 -3.28 7.50 6.89
N PRO A 196 -3.27 6.47 7.76
CA PRO A 196 -2.32 6.41 8.85
C PRO A 196 -0.90 6.40 8.28
N HIS A 197 -0.10 7.37 8.72
CA HIS A 197 1.34 7.34 8.49
C HIS A 197 2.00 6.63 9.66
N PRO A 198 2.94 5.72 9.44
CA PRO A 198 3.87 5.38 10.49
C PRO A 198 4.62 6.68 10.83
N GLU A 199 4.62 7.05 12.11
CA GLU A 199 5.40 8.20 12.58
C GLU A 199 6.84 8.02 12.11
N THR A 200 7.40 9.03 11.49
CA THR A 200 8.85 9.09 11.29
C THR A 200 9.52 9.16 12.66
N ALA A 201 10.77 8.73 12.77
CA ALA A 201 11.52 8.84 14.02
C ALA A 201 11.52 10.30 14.58
N ARG A 202 11.47 11.30 13.71
CA ARG A 202 11.37 12.70 14.07
C ARG A 202 9.99 13.05 14.66
N GLU A 203 8.91 12.62 14.00
CA GLU A 203 7.53 12.85 14.48
C GLU A 203 7.28 12.14 15.81
N ALA A 204 7.84 10.93 16.00
CA ALA A 204 7.77 10.20 17.26
C ALA A 204 8.47 10.98 18.39
N VAL A 205 9.66 11.54 18.13
CA VAL A 205 10.38 12.37 19.08
C VAL A 205 9.58 13.65 19.42
N GLU A 206 9.08 14.36 18.40
CA GLU A 206 8.28 15.58 18.60
C GLU A 206 6.97 15.29 19.35
N ARG A 207 6.34 14.12 19.16
CA ARG A 207 5.16 13.70 19.91
C ARG A 207 5.50 13.42 21.37
N LEU A 208 6.59 12.69 21.62
CA LEU A 208 7.05 12.38 22.99
C LEU A 208 7.43 13.65 23.76
N GLU A 209 8.08 14.62 23.10
CA GLU A 209 8.41 15.90 23.70
C GLU A 209 7.15 16.71 24.04
N ARG A 210 6.16 16.75 23.14
CA ARG A 210 4.86 17.38 23.40
C ARG A 210 4.10 16.72 24.56
N GLN A 211 4.09 15.39 24.62
CA GLN A 211 3.46 14.65 25.72
C GLN A 211 4.17 14.91 27.07
N LYS A 212 5.50 14.97 27.05
CA LYS A 212 6.29 15.29 28.24
C LYS A 212 5.99 16.73 28.74
N ALA A 213 6.01 17.69 27.83
CA ALA A 213 5.69 19.10 28.18
C ALA A 213 4.25 19.26 28.69
N ALA A 214 3.28 18.57 28.09
CA ALA A 214 1.89 18.59 28.56
C ALA A 214 1.77 18.01 29.99
N ARG A 215 2.46 16.90 30.27
CA ARG A 215 2.46 16.27 31.60
C ARG A 215 3.17 17.12 32.65
N GLU A 216 4.24 17.81 32.29
CA GLU A 216 4.93 18.75 33.15
C GLU A 216 4.02 19.96 33.50
N ALA A 217 3.31 20.51 32.51
CA ALA A 217 2.34 21.58 32.71
C ALA A 217 1.14 21.16 33.58
N GLU A 218 0.62 19.95 33.41
CA GLU A 218 -0.44 19.38 34.27
C GLU A 218 0.04 19.21 35.72
N ASN A 219 1.25 18.74 35.94
CA ASN A 219 1.82 18.57 37.26
C ASN A 219 2.03 19.95 37.95
N GLU A 220 2.55 20.96 37.24
CA GLU A 220 2.74 22.31 37.75
C GLU A 220 1.41 22.98 38.09
N ALA A 221 0.39 22.77 37.25
CA ALA A 221 -0.98 23.26 37.53
C ALA A 221 -1.58 22.60 38.78
N ALA A 222 -1.35 21.28 38.97
CA ALA A 222 -1.80 20.54 40.14
C ALA A 222 -1.08 20.99 41.43
N GLU A 223 0.23 21.25 41.36
CA GLU A 223 1.01 21.76 42.49
C GLU A 223 0.58 23.17 42.87
N ASN A 224 0.34 24.05 41.91
CA ASN A 224 -0.14 25.40 42.15
C ASN A 224 -1.55 25.41 42.77
N THR A 225 -2.42 24.48 42.34
CA THR A 225 -3.76 24.34 42.93
C THR A 225 -3.68 23.81 44.38
N ALA A 226 -2.78 22.86 44.65
CA ALA A 226 -2.57 22.33 45.99
C ALA A 226 -1.91 23.35 46.94
N ALA A 227 -1.07 24.26 46.43
CA ALA A 227 -0.47 25.35 47.20
C ALA A 227 -1.51 26.44 47.57
N ALA A 228 -2.42 26.75 46.61
CA ALA A 228 -3.48 27.73 46.84
C ALA A 228 -4.48 27.27 47.92
N THR A 229 -4.81 25.96 47.95
CA THR A 229 -5.71 25.38 48.97
C THR A 229 -5.10 25.29 50.37
N LYS A 230 -3.78 25.32 50.50
CA LYS A 230 -3.10 25.34 51.80
C LYS A 230 -2.93 26.75 52.37
N GLY A 231 -3.07 27.80 51.56
CA GLY A 231 -2.95 29.20 51.98
C GLY A 231 -4.19 29.76 52.66
N ASP A 232 -5.38 29.21 52.43
CA ASP A 232 -6.65 29.72 52.98
C ASP A 232 -7.06 29.12 54.34
N GLY A 233 -6.18 28.34 54.97
CA GLY A 233 -6.46 27.59 56.22
C GLY A 233 -5.90 28.21 57.53
N ILE A 234 -5.40 29.47 57.51
CA ILE A 234 -4.89 30.13 58.71
C ILE A 234 -5.49 31.53 58.83
N ILE A 235 -6.75 31.64 59.23
CA ILE A 235 -7.35 32.76 59.95
C ILE A 235 -8.57 32.24 60.71
N ALA A 236 -8.40 31.87 61.98
CA ALA A 236 -9.38 31.90 63.05
C ALA A 236 -8.68 31.80 64.41
#